data_374ab823fdeae702facf37bb6944c421
#
_entry.id   374ab823fdeae702facf37bb6944c421
#
_cell.length_a   1.000
_cell.length_b   1.000
_cell.length_c   1.000
_cell.angle_alpha   90.00
_cell.angle_beta   90.00
_cell.angle_gamma   90.00
#
_symmetry.space_group_name_H-M   'P 1'
#
loop_
_entity.id
_entity.type
_entity.pdbx_description
1 polymer ?
#
loop_
_entity_poly.entity_id
_entity_poly.type
_entity_poly.pdbx_seq_one_letter_code
_entity_poly.pdbx_strand_id
1 'polypeptide(L)'
;MPSWSIPKGPTLDSRVKRLAIFTSDHPLTYRHFEGVISEEQYGAGTVMVWDEGTYNPEVEIEKGKWEVITERSAAEEVMRKGLQEGKFLFRLYGTKLQGSFALIRTRGFGGKDSWLLIKHRDEYTELGYDANTYDYSAISNRSLAEIAANR
;
A
#
# COMPACT_ATOMS: atom_id res chain seq x y z
N MET A 1 7.39 -3.53 -10.75
CA MET A 1 6.67 -3.43 -9.47
C MET A 1 5.44 -2.55 -9.66
N PRO A 2 4.24 -3.13 -9.66
CA PRO A 2 3.01 -2.34 -9.75
C PRO A 2 2.94 -1.36 -8.59
N SER A 3 2.49 -0.14 -8.86
CA SER A 3 2.54 0.93 -7.89
C SER A 3 1.30 1.81 -7.96
N TRP A 4 0.89 2.31 -6.79
CA TRP A 4 -0.23 3.24 -6.66
C TRP A 4 0.20 4.43 -5.81
N SER A 5 -0.30 5.61 -6.18
CA SER A 5 -0.18 6.81 -5.35
C SER A 5 -1.42 6.91 -4.48
N ILE A 6 -1.25 7.13 -3.19
CA ILE A 6 -2.37 7.30 -2.24
C ILE A 6 -2.24 8.70 -1.63
N PRO A 7 -2.88 9.72 -2.22
CA PRO A 7 -2.64 11.12 -1.82
C PRO A 7 -2.85 11.42 -0.33
N LYS A 8 -3.78 10.73 0.31
CA LYS A 8 -4.04 10.91 1.75
C LYS A 8 -3.38 9.86 2.63
N GLY A 9 -2.57 8.97 2.03
CA GLY A 9 -1.92 7.90 2.75
C GLY A 9 -2.84 6.74 3.09
N PRO A 10 -2.26 5.62 3.56
CA PRO A 10 -3.03 4.45 3.97
C PRO A 10 -3.68 4.66 5.34
N THR A 11 -4.65 3.79 5.67
CA THR A 11 -5.32 3.82 6.97
C THR A 11 -5.67 2.42 7.46
N LEU A 12 -5.67 2.23 8.77
CA LEU A 12 -6.19 1.04 9.41
C LEU A 12 -7.64 1.21 9.86
N ASP A 13 -8.26 2.36 9.56
CA ASP A 13 -9.66 2.61 9.88
C ASP A 13 -10.55 1.98 8.80
N SER A 14 -11.26 0.93 9.16
CA SER A 14 -12.10 0.17 8.22
C SER A 14 -13.32 0.95 7.69
N ARG A 15 -13.60 2.11 8.25
CA ARG A 15 -14.71 2.98 7.81
C ARG A 15 -14.29 3.92 6.69
N VAL A 16 -12.99 4.05 6.44
CA VAL A 16 -12.42 5.05 5.50
C VAL A 16 -11.93 4.34 4.25
N LYS A 17 -12.39 4.81 3.09
CA LYS A 17 -11.89 4.36 1.78
C LYS A 17 -10.90 5.39 1.26
N ARG A 18 -9.70 4.95 0.90
CA ARG A 18 -8.66 5.85 0.37
C ARG A 18 -8.54 5.72 -1.13
N LEU A 19 -8.54 6.85 -1.81
CA LEU A 19 -8.25 6.89 -3.24
C LEU A 19 -6.81 6.42 -3.47
N ALA A 20 -6.64 5.51 -4.41
CA ALA A 20 -5.35 5.01 -4.85
C ALA A 20 -5.30 5.10 -6.37
N ILE A 21 -4.29 5.78 -6.89
CA ILE A 21 -4.16 6.03 -8.32
C ILE A 21 -3.02 5.17 -8.86
N PHE A 22 -3.34 4.25 -9.78
CA PHE A 22 -2.34 3.39 -10.40
C PHE A 22 -1.35 4.25 -11.20
N THR A 23 -0.08 4.06 -10.94
CA THR A 23 1.01 4.76 -11.63
C THR A 23 1.75 3.79 -12.54
N SER A 24 2.80 4.26 -13.20
CA SER A 24 3.68 3.37 -13.94
C SER A 24 4.45 2.46 -12.98
N ASP A 25 4.88 1.30 -13.49
CA ASP A 25 5.70 0.39 -12.70
C ASP A 25 7.01 1.06 -12.28
N HIS A 26 7.43 0.77 -11.06
CA HIS A 26 8.72 1.22 -10.52
C HIS A 26 9.71 0.06 -10.47
N PRO A 27 11.02 0.32 -10.61
CA PRO A 27 12.04 -0.71 -10.39
C PRO A 27 11.99 -1.23 -8.96
N LEU A 28 12.28 -2.52 -8.77
CA LEU A 28 12.32 -3.13 -7.44
C LEU A 28 13.34 -2.46 -6.52
N THR A 29 14.40 -1.89 -7.08
CA THR A 29 15.42 -1.18 -6.30
C THR A 29 14.88 0.05 -5.58
N TYR A 30 13.79 0.64 -6.07
CA TYR A 30 13.15 1.79 -5.43
C TYR A 30 12.52 1.48 -4.08
N ARG A 31 12.23 0.22 -3.80
CA ARG A 31 11.53 -0.16 -2.56
C ARG A 31 12.30 0.20 -1.27
N HIS A 32 13.61 0.37 -1.37
CA HIS A 32 14.43 0.74 -0.22
C HIS A 32 15.08 2.12 -0.36
N PHE A 33 14.63 2.91 -1.32
CA PHE A 33 15.19 4.23 -1.55
C PHE A 33 14.73 5.22 -0.49
N GLU A 34 15.70 5.88 0.16
CA GLU A 34 15.46 7.02 1.04
C GLU A 34 16.42 8.13 0.67
N GLY A 35 15.92 9.35 0.51
CA GLY A 35 16.74 10.48 0.14
C GLY A 35 15.94 11.61 -0.44
N VAL A 36 16.64 12.50 -1.13
CA VAL A 36 16.05 13.69 -1.75
C VAL A 36 16.09 13.53 -3.26
N ILE A 37 14.93 13.64 -3.90
CA ILE A 37 14.80 13.67 -5.34
C ILE A 37 14.91 15.13 -5.79
N SER A 38 15.79 15.40 -6.77
CA SER A 38 16.03 16.75 -7.30
C SER A 38 14.71 17.41 -7.75
N GLU A 39 14.60 18.72 -7.51
CA GLU A 39 13.46 19.52 -7.95
C GLU A 39 13.23 19.47 -9.46
N GLU A 40 14.27 19.17 -10.23
CA GLU A 40 14.18 19.07 -11.67
C GLU A 40 13.61 17.75 -12.15
N GLN A 41 13.42 16.78 -11.25
CA GLN A 41 12.92 15.46 -11.59
C GLN A 41 11.45 15.31 -11.19
N TYR A 42 10.73 14.48 -11.94
CA TYR A 42 9.38 14.12 -11.59
C TYR A 42 9.37 13.38 -10.24
N GLY A 43 8.48 13.78 -9.35
CA GLY A 43 8.41 13.22 -8.00
C GLY A 43 9.42 13.81 -7.03
N ALA A 44 9.86 15.05 -7.28
CA ALA A 44 10.83 15.74 -6.43
C ALA A 44 10.37 15.81 -4.97
N GLY A 45 11.34 15.82 -4.06
CA GLY A 45 11.13 15.95 -2.63
C GLY A 45 11.89 14.90 -1.83
N THR A 46 11.66 14.90 -0.53
CA THR A 46 12.28 13.92 0.36
C THR A 46 11.41 12.67 0.44
N VAL A 47 12.06 11.53 0.29
CA VAL A 47 11.41 10.21 0.26
C VAL A 47 11.90 9.36 1.42
N MET A 48 10.96 8.73 2.12
CA MET A 48 11.29 7.72 3.13
C MET A 48 10.55 6.42 2.82
N VAL A 49 11.12 5.32 3.25
CA VAL A 49 10.40 4.05 3.28
C VAL A 49 9.57 4.02 4.57
N TRP A 50 8.33 4.48 4.48
CA TRP A 50 7.47 4.64 5.64
C TRP A 50 7.10 3.29 6.26
N ASP A 51 6.83 2.29 5.43
CA ASP A 51 6.59 0.92 5.89
C ASP A 51 7.08 -0.07 4.85
N GLU A 52 7.41 -1.27 5.30
CA GLU A 52 7.76 -2.39 4.42
C GLU A 52 7.43 -3.70 5.11
N GLY A 53 7.36 -4.76 4.31
CA GLY A 53 7.09 -6.09 4.82
C GLY A 53 6.73 -7.02 3.68
N THR A 54 6.10 -8.12 4.04
CA THR A 54 5.61 -9.10 3.08
C THR A 54 4.09 -9.04 3.02
N TYR A 55 3.53 -9.75 2.06
CA TYR A 55 2.09 -9.89 1.96
C TYR A 55 1.73 -11.23 1.32
N ASN A 56 0.49 -11.65 1.57
CA ASN A 56 -0.10 -12.78 0.87
C ASN A 56 -1.44 -12.34 0.31
N PRO A 57 -1.81 -12.81 -0.88
CA PRO A 57 -3.18 -12.57 -1.35
C PRO A 57 -4.17 -13.38 -0.53
N GLU A 58 -5.40 -12.90 -0.49
CA GLU A 58 -6.50 -13.58 0.17
C GLU A 58 -7.62 -13.85 -0.84
N VAL A 59 -8.38 -14.92 -0.61
CA VAL A 59 -9.59 -15.19 -1.36
C VAL A 59 -10.76 -15.29 -0.39
N GLU A 60 -11.91 -14.77 -0.79
CA GLU A 60 -13.12 -14.83 0.04
C GLU A 60 -13.74 -16.21 -0.14
N ILE A 61 -13.81 -16.99 0.94
CA ILE A 61 -14.40 -18.33 0.95
C ILE A 61 -15.88 -18.31 1.33
N GLU A 62 -16.26 -17.35 2.19
CA GLU A 62 -17.63 -17.06 2.58
C GLU A 62 -17.71 -15.56 2.86
N LYS A 63 -18.91 -14.99 2.85
CA LYS A 63 -19.09 -13.57 3.14
C LYS A 63 -18.46 -13.21 4.50
N GLY A 64 -17.46 -12.32 4.43
CA GLY A 64 -16.74 -11.87 5.62
C GLY A 64 -15.63 -12.79 6.08
N LYS A 65 -15.34 -13.88 5.35
CA LYS A 65 -14.25 -14.81 5.68
C LYS A 65 -13.28 -14.93 4.51
N TRP A 66 -12.01 -14.72 4.79
CA TRP A 66 -10.95 -14.77 3.80
C TRP A 66 -9.91 -15.81 4.17
N GLU A 67 -9.40 -16.50 3.16
CA GLU A 67 -8.32 -17.48 3.31
C GLU A 67 -7.05 -16.93 2.67
N VAL A 68 -5.94 -16.99 3.40
CA VAL A 68 -4.64 -16.56 2.92
C VAL A 68 -4.06 -17.63 1.99
N ILE A 69 -3.55 -17.20 0.84
CA ILE A 69 -2.88 -18.07 -0.13
C ILE A 69 -1.38 -17.94 0.07
N THR A 70 -0.73 -19.00 0.56
CA THR A 70 0.69 -18.99 0.90
C THR A 70 1.59 -19.68 -0.11
N GLU A 71 1.04 -20.61 -0.93
CA GLU A 71 1.82 -21.27 -1.97
C GLU A 71 2.13 -20.26 -3.07
N ARG A 72 3.41 -20.11 -3.41
CA ARG A 72 3.89 -19.02 -4.26
C ARG A 72 3.24 -18.99 -5.64
N SER A 73 3.16 -20.12 -6.33
CA SER A 73 2.56 -20.18 -7.67
C SER A 73 1.08 -19.81 -7.64
N ALA A 74 0.35 -20.32 -6.66
CA ALA A 74 -1.06 -20.00 -6.48
C ALA A 74 -1.25 -18.51 -6.11
N ALA A 75 -0.38 -17.97 -5.26
CA ALA A 75 -0.42 -16.57 -4.88
C ALA A 75 -0.17 -15.66 -6.08
N GLU A 76 0.82 -15.95 -6.90
CA GLU A 76 1.12 -15.17 -8.11
C GLU A 76 -0.04 -15.20 -9.10
N GLU A 77 -0.69 -16.34 -9.27
CA GLU A 77 -1.86 -16.49 -10.12
C GLU A 77 -3.02 -15.61 -9.64
N VAL A 78 -3.32 -15.66 -8.33
CA VAL A 78 -4.37 -14.85 -7.72
C VAL A 78 -4.08 -13.35 -7.89
N MET A 79 -2.83 -12.94 -7.70
CA MET A 79 -2.41 -11.54 -7.86
C MET A 79 -2.55 -11.07 -9.31
N ARG A 80 -2.10 -11.88 -10.27
CA ARG A 80 -2.19 -11.56 -11.70
C ARG A 80 -3.64 -11.40 -12.13
N LYS A 81 -4.49 -12.33 -11.71
CA LYS A 81 -5.92 -12.29 -11.98
C LYS A 81 -6.58 -11.06 -11.34
N GLY A 82 -6.19 -10.73 -10.12
CA GLY A 82 -6.68 -9.55 -9.42
C GLY A 82 -6.37 -8.26 -10.14
N LEU A 83 -5.15 -8.12 -10.68
CA LEU A 83 -4.78 -6.94 -11.48
C LEU A 83 -5.67 -6.81 -12.73
N GLN A 84 -5.93 -7.91 -13.41
CA GLN A 84 -6.78 -7.91 -14.61
C GLN A 84 -8.22 -7.57 -14.28
N GLU A 85 -8.76 -8.16 -13.23
CA GLU A 85 -10.17 -7.99 -12.84
C GLU A 85 -10.43 -6.70 -12.06
N GLY A 86 -9.37 -6.07 -11.53
CA GLY A 86 -9.51 -4.84 -10.77
C GLY A 86 -9.92 -5.04 -9.33
N LYS A 87 -9.54 -6.17 -8.73
CA LYS A 87 -9.84 -6.44 -7.32
C LYS A 87 -8.74 -7.30 -6.70
N PHE A 88 -8.07 -6.74 -5.70
CA PHE A 88 -7.11 -7.46 -4.88
C PHE A 88 -7.60 -7.57 -3.45
N LEU A 89 -7.53 -8.77 -2.90
CA LEU A 89 -7.66 -8.98 -1.47
C LEU A 89 -6.29 -9.47 -0.98
N PHE A 90 -5.77 -8.86 0.07
CA PHE A 90 -4.43 -9.20 0.53
C PHE A 90 -4.27 -8.92 2.01
N ARG A 91 -3.34 -9.64 2.62
CA ARG A 91 -2.97 -9.44 4.02
C ARG A 91 -1.55 -8.91 4.08
N LEU A 92 -1.36 -7.80 4.79
CA LEU A 92 -0.05 -7.17 4.98
C LEU A 92 0.59 -7.63 6.28
N TYR A 93 1.90 -7.80 6.23
CA TYR A 93 2.73 -8.10 7.38
C TYR A 93 3.84 -7.05 7.47
N GLY A 94 3.45 -5.81 7.59
CA GLY A 94 4.35 -4.67 7.69
C GLY A 94 4.73 -4.38 9.13
N THR A 95 5.58 -3.39 9.30
CA THR A 95 5.95 -2.89 10.62
C THR A 95 4.82 -2.04 11.22
N LYS A 96 4.22 -1.20 10.40
CA LYS A 96 3.14 -0.29 10.82
C LYS A 96 1.77 -0.74 10.33
N LEU A 97 1.70 -1.27 9.10
CA LEU A 97 0.45 -1.74 8.50
C LEU A 97 0.37 -3.25 8.58
N GLN A 98 -0.70 -3.75 9.15
CA GLN A 98 -0.94 -5.18 9.32
C GLN A 98 -2.41 -5.48 9.07
N GLY A 99 -2.68 -6.73 8.67
CA GLY A 99 -4.04 -7.21 8.50
C GLY A 99 -4.53 -7.18 7.07
N SER A 100 -5.84 -7.34 6.91
CA SER A 100 -6.49 -7.58 5.62
C SER A 100 -6.99 -6.30 4.98
N PHE A 101 -6.73 -6.18 3.67
CA PHE A 101 -7.10 -5.03 2.86
C PHE A 101 -7.73 -5.47 1.55
N ALA A 102 -8.48 -4.57 0.93
CA ALA A 102 -8.93 -4.70 -0.44
C ALA A 102 -8.45 -3.49 -1.24
N LEU A 103 -8.06 -3.73 -2.48
CA LEU A 103 -7.71 -2.68 -3.44
C LEU A 103 -8.60 -2.93 -4.66
N ILE A 104 -9.55 -2.03 -4.90
CA ILE A 104 -10.62 -2.23 -5.88
C ILE A 104 -10.62 -1.10 -6.89
N ARG A 105 -10.53 -1.46 -8.19
CA ARG A 105 -10.62 -0.47 -9.26
C ARG A 105 -12.02 0.11 -9.33
N THR A 106 -12.11 1.43 -9.39
CA THR A 106 -13.39 2.12 -9.54
C THR A 106 -13.82 2.12 -11.00
N ARG A 107 -15.13 2.25 -11.22
CA ARG A 107 -15.69 2.37 -12.56
C ARG A 107 -16.40 3.73 -12.65
N GLY A 108 -15.89 4.58 -13.54
CA GLY A 108 -16.51 5.88 -13.80
C GLY A 108 -16.28 6.94 -12.74
N PHE A 109 -15.48 6.65 -11.70
CA PHE A 109 -15.13 7.61 -10.66
C PHE A 109 -13.63 7.82 -10.66
N GLY A 110 -13.19 9.07 -10.83
CA GLY A 110 -11.77 9.42 -10.78
C GLY A 110 -10.93 8.96 -11.97
N GLY A 111 -11.55 8.37 -13.01
CA GLY A 111 -10.85 7.90 -14.20
C GLY A 111 -10.50 6.41 -14.14
N LYS A 112 -9.88 5.91 -15.22
CA LYS A 112 -9.60 4.47 -15.40
C LYS A 112 -8.51 3.91 -14.47
N ASP A 113 -7.63 4.77 -13.97
CA ASP A 113 -6.53 4.37 -13.11
C ASP A 113 -6.84 4.53 -11.62
N SER A 114 -8.08 4.85 -11.29
CA SER A 114 -8.49 5.07 -9.91
C SER A 114 -8.96 3.80 -9.25
N TRP A 115 -8.44 3.57 -8.04
CA TRP A 115 -8.75 2.43 -7.18
C TRP A 115 -9.12 2.95 -5.80
N LEU A 116 -9.72 2.08 -5.00
CA LEU A 116 -9.97 2.36 -3.58
C LEU A 116 -9.23 1.34 -2.73
N LEU A 117 -8.47 1.83 -1.75
CA LEU A 117 -7.83 1.01 -0.74
C LEU A 117 -8.71 1.01 0.51
N ILE A 118 -9.09 -0.17 0.95
CA ILE A 118 -10.03 -0.36 2.05
C ILE A 118 -9.45 -1.35 3.06
N LYS A 119 -9.42 -0.96 4.34
CA LYS A 119 -9.06 -1.87 5.42
C LYS A 119 -10.26 -2.72 5.79
N HIS A 120 -10.10 -4.04 5.75
CA HIS A 120 -11.13 -4.94 6.28
C HIS A 120 -11.12 -4.91 7.79
N ARG A 121 -12.29 -5.09 8.41
CA ARG A 121 -12.38 -5.15 9.87
C ARG A 121 -11.73 -6.43 10.37
N ASP A 122 -10.72 -6.30 11.22
CA ASP A 122 -10.01 -7.40 11.87
C ASP A 122 -9.35 -6.89 13.16
N GLU A 123 -8.49 -7.70 13.76
CA GLU A 123 -7.80 -7.36 15.00
C GLU A 123 -6.88 -6.15 14.89
N TYR A 124 -6.49 -5.77 13.66
CA TYR A 124 -5.60 -4.63 13.40
C TYR A 124 -6.36 -3.35 13.04
N THR A 125 -7.68 -3.40 13.01
CA THR A 125 -8.49 -2.22 12.74
C THR A 125 -8.29 -1.17 13.83
N GLU A 126 -7.98 0.06 13.43
CA GLU A 126 -7.81 1.18 14.35
C GLU A 126 -8.65 2.36 13.85
N LEU A 127 -9.76 2.62 14.54
CA LEU A 127 -10.65 3.73 14.20
C LEU A 127 -9.94 5.06 14.50
N GLY A 128 -10.01 5.99 13.56
CA GLY A 128 -9.32 7.27 13.70
C GLY A 128 -7.83 7.20 13.43
N TYR A 129 -7.35 6.12 12.82
CA TYR A 129 -5.93 5.97 12.47
C TYR A 129 -5.44 7.14 11.62
N ASP A 130 -4.28 7.67 11.99
CA ASP A 130 -3.60 8.73 11.24
C ASP A 130 -2.15 8.33 10.98
N ALA A 131 -1.83 8.08 9.70
CA ALA A 131 -0.50 7.67 9.28
C ALA A 131 0.57 8.72 9.62
N ASN A 132 0.20 9.99 9.68
CA ASN A 132 1.12 11.08 9.98
C ASN A 132 1.66 11.03 11.41
N THR A 133 1.01 10.30 12.30
CA THR A 133 1.48 10.08 13.67
C THR A 133 2.74 9.23 13.71
N TYR A 134 2.95 8.39 12.68
CA TYR A 134 4.07 7.46 12.60
C TYR A 134 5.09 7.97 11.57
N ASP A 135 5.71 9.10 11.85
CA ASP A 135 6.50 9.88 10.91
C ASP A 135 7.99 9.48 10.83
N TYR A 136 8.26 8.20 10.90
CA TYR A 136 9.63 7.66 10.84
C TYR A 136 9.74 6.52 9.83
N SER A 137 10.96 6.36 9.29
CA SER A 137 11.27 5.29 8.32
C SER A 137 11.22 3.91 8.97
N ALA A 138 10.69 2.94 8.24
CA ALA A 138 10.69 1.52 8.66
C ALA A 138 12.08 0.89 8.59
N ILE A 139 12.99 1.44 7.78
CA ILE A 139 14.33 0.86 7.59
C ILE A 139 15.44 1.63 8.30
N SER A 140 15.33 2.96 8.42
CA SER A 140 16.35 3.79 9.05
C SER A 140 15.90 4.44 10.37
N ASN A 141 14.61 4.38 10.67
CA ASN A 141 13.99 5.00 11.84
C ASN A 141 14.16 6.53 11.87
N ARG A 142 14.52 7.14 10.73
CA ARG A 142 14.69 8.59 10.62
C ARG A 142 13.40 9.26 10.15
N SER A 143 13.20 10.52 10.57
CA SER A 143 12.14 11.36 10.06
C SER A 143 12.48 11.89 8.66
N LEU A 144 11.50 12.45 7.95
CA LEU A 144 11.75 13.11 6.68
C LEU A 144 12.79 14.23 6.80
N ALA A 145 12.71 15.01 7.90
CA ALA A 145 13.67 16.10 8.15
C ALA A 145 15.09 15.57 8.30
N GLU A 146 15.26 14.46 9.01
CA GLU A 146 16.59 13.82 9.18
C GLU A 146 17.13 13.26 7.87
N ILE A 147 16.29 12.67 7.05
CA ILE A 147 16.67 12.15 5.72
C ILE A 147 17.10 13.32 4.82
N ALA A 148 16.35 14.41 4.83
CA ALA A 148 16.66 15.61 4.04
C ALA A 148 17.99 16.23 4.44
N ALA A 149 18.34 16.20 5.71
CA ALA A 149 19.59 16.77 6.24
C ALA A 149 20.83 15.97 5.82
N ASN A 150 20.67 14.70 5.48
CA ASN A 150 21.76 13.78 5.15
C ASN A 150 21.98 13.58 3.63
N ARG A 151 21.63 14.54 2.83
CA ARG A 151 21.88 14.46 1.40
C ARG A 151 23.33 14.69 1.00
#